data_b0a33187514fdedcf8d4a922118ba66c
#
_entry.id   b0a33187514fdedcf8d4a922118ba66c
#
_cell.length_a   1.000
_cell.length_b   1.000
_cell.length_c   1.000
_cell.angle_alpha   90.00
_cell.angle_beta   90.00
_cell.angle_gamma   90.00
#
_symmetry.space_group_name_H-M   'P 1'
#
loop_
_entity.id
_entity.type
_entity.pdbx_description
1 polymer ?
#
loop_
_entity_poly.entity_id
_entity_poly.type
_entity_poly.pdbx_seq_one_letter_code
_entity_poly.pdbx_strand_id
1 'polypeptide(L)'
;MHLSKINASQAFDMTGTHLWITGAAGGIGSATARLCSQLGASLVLTDIGPIAKLEALAHTLKGSVAVESCDVTQRDEVENVVRRHKPFTALADTAGICPFEDDWMAPNWNEAAFTRVMQVNVLGPINLVRAVLPGMIERKHGRIALCGSIAGWTGGLRAGPHYSASKGGVHALVRWFAQRAAPHHVCVNGVAPGPIDTGMTTGQGYNGSEYPMQRLGEPEEIAGMLTYLCSPAASFVSGAIMDVNGGTQMR
;
A
#
# COMPACT_ATOMS: atom_id res chain seq x y z
N MET A 1 -19.39 -8.48 19.28
CA MET A 1 -18.16 -9.15 19.77
C MET A 1 -17.42 -8.15 20.64
N HIS A 2 -17.39 -8.34 21.97
CA HIS A 2 -16.56 -7.50 22.83
C HIS A 2 -15.13 -7.67 22.34
N LEU A 3 -14.46 -6.57 21.98
CA LEU A 3 -13.02 -6.57 21.77
C LEU A 3 -12.40 -6.98 23.12
N SER A 4 -12.05 -8.24 23.25
CA SER A 4 -11.24 -8.73 24.37
C SER A 4 -9.99 -7.87 24.41
N LYS A 5 -9.55 -7.49 25.61
CA LYS A 5 -8.34 -6.66 25.80
C LYS A 5 -7.21 -7.32 25.00
N ILE A 6 -6.73 -6.65 23.97
CA ILE A 6 -5.59 -7.12 23.15
C ILE A 6 -4.39 -7.12 24.10
N ASN A 7 -3.79 -8.27 24.33
CA ASN A 7 -2.52 -8.36 25.06
C ASN A 7 -1.34 -8.16 24.10
N ALA A 8 -0.15 -7.96 24.64
CA ALA A 8 1.03 -7.64 23.85
C ALA A 8 1.38 -8.73 22.80
N SER A 9 1.16 -10.01 23.13
CA SER A 9 1.43 -11.12 22.20
C SER A 9 0.42 -11.20 21.07
N GLN A 10 -0.79 -10.68 21.24
CA GLN A 10 -1.86 -10.69 20.24
C GLN A 10 -1.88 -9.44 19.36
N ALA A 11 -1.20 -8.37 19.78
CA ALA A 11 -1.25 -7.08 19.09
C ALA A 11 -0.79 -7.17 17.63
N PHE A 12 0.23 -7.96 17.38
CA PHE A 12 0.82 -8.16 16.05
C PHE A 12 0.67 -9.60 15.53
N ASP A 13 -0.08 -10.46 16.23
CA ASP A 13 -0.39 -11.79 15.74
C ASP A 13 -1.34 -11.69 14.55
N MET A 14 -0.86 -12.10 13.38
CA MET A 14 -1.62 -12.11 12.14
C MET A 14 -2.14 -13.52 11.78
N THR A 15 -2.06 -14.48 12.71
CA THR A 15 -2.66 -15.79 12.53
C THR A 15 -4.17 -15.64 12.24
N GLY A 16 -4.63 -16.26 11.17
CA GLY A 16 -6.01 -16.11 10.69
C GLY A 16 -6.26 -14.85 9.84
N THR A 17 -5.25 -13.99 9.66
CA THR A 17 -5.32 -12.89 8.70
C THR A 17 -5.07 -13.42 7.29
N HIS A 18 -6.01 -13.18 6.38
CA HIS A 18 -5.85 -13.41 4.95
C HIS A 18 -5.63 -12.08 4.25
N LEU A 19 -4.38 -11.79 3.92
CA LEU A 19 -3.91 -10.50 3.46
C LEU A 19 -3.61 -10.52 1.95
N TRP A 20 -4.20 -9.59 1.22
CA TRP A 20 -3.81 -9.29 -0.16
C TRP A 20 -2.79 -8.16 -0.17
N ILE A 21 -1.66 -8.35 -0.85
CA ILE A 21 -0.62 -7.34 -1.08
C ILE A 21 -0.49 -7.12 -2.59
N THR A 22 -0.70 -5.89 -3.04
CA THR A 22 -0.51 -5.49 -4.43
C THR A 22 0.82 -4.76 -4.59
N GLY A 23 1.41 -4.75 -5.80
CA GLY A 23 2.75 -4.23 -5.98
C GLY A 23 3.80 -5.03 -5.20
N ALA A 24 3.53 -6.33 -4.99
CA ALA A 24 4.28 -7.19 -4.08
C ALA A 24 5.70 -7.52 -4.57
N ALA A 25 5.99 -7.34 -5.87
CA ALA A 25 7.33 -7.49 -6.43
C ALA A 25 8.21 -6.24 -6.21
N GLY A 26 7.64 -5.12 -5.75
CA GLY A 26 8.35 -3.90 -5.39
C GLY A 26 9.01 -3.98 -4.01
N GLY A 27 9.90 -3.01 -3.70
CA GLY A 27 10.64 -3.00 -2.42
C GLY A 27 9.72 -3.01 -1.20
N ILE A 28 8.78 -2.07 -1.11
CA ILE A 28 7.85 -1.95 0.03
C ILE A 28 6.92 -3.17 0.10
N GLY A 29 6.36 -3.61 -1.03
CA GLY A 29 5.43 -4.75 -1.08
C GLY A 29 6.11 -6.05 -0.63
N SER A 30 7.32 -6.33 -1.12
CA SER A 30 8.07 -7.53 -0.76
C SER A 30 8.50 -7.54 0.71
N ALA A 31 8.91 -6.38 1.25
CA ALA A 31 9.21 -6.23 2.68
C ALA A 31 7.95 -6.46 3.54
N THR A 32 6.79 -5.90 3.12
CA THR A 32 5.51 -6.12 3.80
C THR A 32 5.13 -7.60 3.80
N ALA A 33 5.30 -8.31 2.67
CA ALA A 33 5.02 -9.72 2.58
C ALA A 33 5.88 -10.54 3.55
N ARG A 34 7.18 -10.23 3.66
CA ARG A 34 8.09 -10.91 4.60
C ARG A 34 7.66 -10.72 6.05
N LEU A 35 7.37 -9.49 6.46
CA LEU A 35 6.96 -9.20 7.84
C LEU A 35 5.62 -9.88 8.18
N CYS A 36 4.60 -9.73 7.33
CA CYS A 36 3.29 -10.33 7.58
C CYS A 36 3.32 -11.85 7.60
N SER A 37 4.14 -12.48 6.73
CA SER A 37 4.37 -13.93 6.73
C SER A 37 5.01 -14.41 8.04
N GLN A 38 5.99 -13.68 8.58
CA GLN A 38 6.64 -13.99 9.85
C GLN A 38 5.66 -13.90 11.03
N LEU A 39 4.65 -13.05 10.93
CA LEU A 39 3.60 -12.85 11.94
C LEU A 39 2.38 -13.79 11.75
N GLY A 40 2.45 -14.75 10.81
CA GLY A 40 1.46 -15.80 10.64
C GLY A 40 0.33 -15.52 9.65
N ALA A 41 0.39 -14.44 8.88
CA ALA A 41 -0.61 -14.16 7.83
C ALA A 41 -0.52 -15.18 6.68
N SER A 42 -1.68 -15.54 6.13
CA SER A 42 -1.76 -16.15 4.80
C SER A 42 -1.83 -15.02 3.74
N LEU A 43 -1.10 -15.19 2.64
CA LEU A 43 -0.86 -14.10 1.71
C LEU A 43 -1.37 -14.42 0.29
N VAL A 44 -1.91 -13.40 -0.36
CA VAL A 44 -2.07 -13.34 -1.82
C VAL A 44 -1.22 -12.17 -2.30
N LEU A 45 -0.25 -12.45 -3.15
CA LEU A 45 0.70 -11.47 -3.68
C LEU A 45 0.38 -11.21 -5.15
N THR A 46 0.18 -9.96 -5.51
CA THR A 46 -0.06 -9.60 -6.91
C THR A 46 0.84 -8.46 -7.38
N ASP A 47 1.19 -8.52 -8.66
CA ASP A 47 1.93 -7.49 -9.36
C ASP A 47 1.61 -7.57 -10.86
N ILE A 48 1.91 -6.51 -11.62
CA ILE A 48 1.82 -6.50 -13.08
C ILE A 48 3.10 -7.03 -13.74
N GLY A 49 4.20 -7.11 -12.98
CA GLY A 49 5.49 -7.55 -13.45
C GLY A 49 5.58 -9.07 -13.70
N PRO A 50 6.77 -9.56 -14.07
CA PRO A 50 6.97 -11.00 -14.31
C PRO A 50 6.62 -11.83 -13.07
N ILE A 51 5.75 -12.82 -13.25
CA ILE A 51 5.26 -13.71 -12.18
C ILE A 51 6.42 -14.40 -11.43
N ALA A 52 7.51 -14.71 -12.12
CA ALA A 52 8.70 -15.33 -11.53
C ALA A 52 9.29 -14.56 -10.35
N LYS A 53 9.13 -13.22 -10.31
CA LYS A 53 9.56 -12.41 -9.15
C LYS A 53 8.70 -12.68 -7.93
N LEU A 54 7.39 -12.84 -8.12
CA LEU A 54 6.45 -13.18 -7.05
C LEU A 54 6.67 -14.60 -6.56
N GLU A 55 6.90 -15.55 -7.47
CA GLU A 55 7.21 -16.95 -7.14
C GLU A 55 8.51 -17.04 -6.32
N ALA A 56 9.56 -16.35 -6.76
CA ALA A 56 10.81 -16.29 -6.02
C ALA A 56 10.62 -15.69 -4.60
N LEU A 57 9.83 -14.63 -4.47
CA LEU A 57 9.48 -14.08 -3.16
C LEU A 57 8.71 -15.12 -2.32
N ALA A 58 7.67 -15.74 -2.88
CA ALA A 58 6.82 -16.71 -2.19
C ALA A 58 7.62 -17.89 -1.62
N HIS A 59 8.64 -18.37 -2.33
CA HIS A 59 9.54 -19.43 -1.84
C HIS A 59 10.33 -19.03 -0.59
N THR A 60 10.48 -17.74 -0.29
CA THR A 60 11.19 -17.25 0.92
C THR A 60 10.25 -17.06 2.11
N LEU A 61 8.94 -17.14 1.89
CA LEU A 61 7.92 -16.82 2.90
C LEU A 61 7.45 -18.08 3.64
N LYS A 62 6.90 -17.86 4.84
CA LYS A 62 6.30 -18.93 5.65
C LYS A 62 4.78 -18.93 5.44
N GLY A 63 4.16 -20.10 5.68
CA GLY A 63 2.72 -20.24 5.65
C GLY A 63 2.16 -20.38 4.24
N SER A 64 0.88 -20.05 4.06
CA SER A 64 0.19 -20.16 2.78
C SER A 64 0.40 -18.89 1.98
N VAL A 65 0.94 -19.00 0.77
CA VAL A 65 1.18 -17.88 -0.14
C VAL A 65 0.69 -18.26 -1.54
N ALA A 66 -0.21 -17.47 -2.08
CA ALA A 66 -0.60 -17.52 -3.48
C ALA A 66 -0.02 -16.33 -4.24
N VAL A 67 0.28 -16.51 -5.52
CA VAL A 67 0.82 -15.46 -6.39
C VAL A 67 0.01 -15.39 -7.68
N GLU A 68 -0.28 -14.16 -8.15
CA GLU A 68 -0.97 -13.93 -9.42
C GLU A 68 -0.49 -12.65 -10.09
N SER A 69 -0.59 -12.60 -11.42
CA SER A 69 -0.52 -11.33 -12.14
C SER A 69 -1.85 -10.59 -12.00
N CYS A 70 -1.80 -9.29 -11.73
CA CYS A 70 -2.98 -8.44 -11.66
C CYS A 70 -2.62 -6.98 -11.96
N ASP A 71 -3.19 -6.42 -13.02
CA ASP A 71 -3.19 -4.98 -13.25
C ASP A 71 -4.34 -4.35 -12.44
N VAL A 72 -4.00 -3.60 -11.40
CA VAL A 72 -4.97 -2.93 -10.53
C VAL A 72 -5.87 -1.93 -11.27
N THR A 73 -5.49 -1.50 -12.47
CA THR A 73 -6.31 -0.63 -13.31
C THR A 73 -7.43 -1.39 -14.03
N GLN A 74 -7.30 -2.73 -14.14
CA GLN A 74 -8.27 -3.60 -14.79
C GLN A 74 -9.22 -4.19 -13.76
N ARG A 75 -10.42 -3.63 -13.70
CA ARG A 75 -11.43 -4.02 -12.71
C ARG A 75 -11.71 -5.52 -12.71
N ASP A 76 -11.84 -6.13 -13.88
CA ASP A 76 -12.16 -7.55 -14.01
C ASP A 76 -11.04 -8.45 -13.46
N GLU A 77 -9.76 -8.05 -13.61
CA GLU A 77 -8.62 -8.77 -13.02
C GLU A 77 -8.68 -8.71 -11.49
N VAL A 78 -8.93 -7.52 -10.93
CA VAL A 78 -9.08 -7.31 -9.48
C VAL A 78 -10.24 -8.14 -8.91
N GLU A 79 -11.40 -8.13 -9.56
CA GLU A 79 -12.56 -8.94 -9.15
C GLU A 79 -12.28 -10.45 -9.28
N ASN A 80 -11.48 -10.87 -10.26
CA ASN A 80 -11.05 -12.26 -10.43
C ASN A 80 -10.17 -12.74 -9.27
N VAL A 81 -9.22 -11.93 -8.81
CA VAL A 81 -8.41 -12.24 -7.62
C VAL A 81 -9.31 -12.45 -6.40
N VAL A 82 -10.24 -11.53 -6.15
CA VAL A 82 -11.18 -11.66 -5.03
C VAL A 82 -12.04 -12.93 -5.16
N ARG A 83 -12.51 -13.25 -6.35
CA ARG A 83 -13.35 -14.44 -6.58
C ARG A 83 -12.59 -15.74 -6.27
N ARG A 84 -11.28 -15.80 -6.58
CA ARG A 84 -10.45 -16.99 -6.36
C ARG A 84 -9.98 -17.15 -4.92
N HIS A 85 -9.71 -16.02 -4.23
CA HIS A 85 -9.00 -16.05 -2.95
C HIS A 85 -9.79 -15.53 -1.75
N LYS A 86 -11.05 -15.06 -1.93
CA LYS A 86 -11.86 -14.61 -0.78
C LYS A 86 -12.06 -15.71 0.27
N PRO A 87 -12.24 -15.38 1.54
CA PRO A 87 -12.47 -14.03 2.09
C PRO A 87 -11.15 -13.33 2.49
N PHE A 88 -10.95 -12.12 2.00
CA PHE A 88 -9.84 -11.28 2.49
C PHE A 88 -10.24 -10.58 3.80
N THR A 89 -9.35 -10.60 4.79
CA THR A 89 -9.50 -9.86 6.05
C THR A 89 -8.62 -8.61 6.09
N ALA A 90 -7.60 -8.55 5.23
CA ALA A 90 -6.75 -7.37 5.08
C ALA A 90 -6.35 -7.13 3.62
N LEU A 91 -6.04 -5.86 3.30
CA LEU A 91 -5.47 -5.40 2.03
C LEU A 91 -4.35 -4.40 2.33
N ALA A 92 -3.17 -4.63 1.76
CA ALA A 92 -2.08 -3.66 1.71
C ALA A 92 -1.81 -3.31 0.24
N ASP A 93 -2.20 -2.12 -0.18
CA ASP A 93 -1.95 -1.64 -1.53
C ASP A 93 -0.64 -0.86 -1.58
N THR A 94 0.36 -1.46 -2.21
CA THR A 94 1.66 -0.83 -2.47
C THR A 94 1.94 -0.63 -3.95
N ALA A 95 0.95 -0.91 -4.82
CA ALA A 95 1.06 -0.65 -6.23
C ALA A 95 1.11 0.87 -6.51
N GLY A 96 2.01 1.27 -7.37
CA GLY A 96 2.14 2.67 -7.74
C GLY A 96 3.28 2.92 -8.69
N ILE A 97 3.17 3.98 -9.47
CA ILE A 97 4.20 4.44 -10.41
C ILE A 97 4.51 5.90 -10.19
N CYS A 98 5.77 6.27 -10.45
CA CYS A 98 6.26 7.63 -10.44
C CYS A 98 7.22 7.82 -11.62
N PRO A 99 6.77 8.30 -12.76
CA PRO A 99 7.67 8.67 -13.85
C PRO A 99 8.43 9.95 -13.46
N PHE A 100 9.76 9.90 -13.49
CA PHE A 100 10.65 11.02 -13.16
C PHE A 100 11.12 11.79 -14.40
N GLU A 101 11.01 11.19 -15.58
CA GLU A 101 11.47 11.77 -16.85
C GLU A 101 10.45 12.73 -17.49
N ASP A 102 9.44 13.12 -16.75
CA ASP A 102 8.32 13.91 -17.24
C ASP A 102 8.57 15.40 -17.02
N ASP A 103 9.10 16.08 -18.03
CA ASP A 103 9.18 17.54 -18.05
C ASP A 103 7.81 18.14 -18.40
N TRP A 104 7.01 18.43 -17.37
CA TRP A 104 5.67 19.01 -17.51
C TRP A 104 5.65 20.40 -18.16
N MET A 105 6.79 21.08 -18.27
CA MET A 105 6.92 22.38 -18.97
C MET A 105 7.34 22.21 -20.42
N ALA A 106 7.72 21.00 -20.86
CA ALA A 106 8.10 20.76 -22.23
C ALA A 106 6.91 20.99 -23.19
N PRO A 107 7.12 21.63 -24.35
CA PRO A 107 6.05 21.87 -25.33
C PRO A 107 5.37 20.59 -25.83
N ASN A 108 6.05 19.45 -25.74
CA ASN A 108 5.59 18.13 -26.13
C ASN A 108 5.23 17.24 -24.92
N TRP A 109 4.90 17.83 -23.78
CA TRP A 109 4.47 17.07 -22.60
C TRP A 109 3.35 16.09 -22.95
N ASN A 110 3.54 14.83 -22.57
CA ASN A 110 2.64 13.76 -22.96
C ASN A 110 1.62 13.50 -21.83
N GLU A 111 0.36 13.91 -22.04
CA GLU A 111 -0.75 13.65 -21.11
C GLU A 111 -1.05 12.16 -20.88
N ALA A 112 -0.51 11.26 -21.69
CA ALA A 112 -0.66 9.83 -21.44
C ALA A 112 0.03 9.37 -20.14
N ALA A 113 1.17 9.98 -19.78
CA ALA A 113 1.84 9.73 -18.52
C ALA A 113 0.95 10.16 -17.33
N PHE A 114 0.33 11.34 -17.41
CA PHE A 114 -0.65 11.80 -16.42
C PHE A 114 -1.79 10.78 -16.28
N THR A 115 -2.40 10.39 -17.39
CA THR A 115 -3.51 9.42 -17.39
C THR A 115 -3.08 8.09 -16.76
N ARG A 116 -1.92 7.57 -17.13
CA ARG A 116 -1.42 6.30 -16.58
C ARG A 116 -1.15 6.39 -15.07
N VAL A 117 -0.56 7.49 -14.59
CA VAL A 117 -0.35 7.71 -13.15
C VAL A 117 -1.68 7.75 -12.39
N MET A 118 -2.67 8.47 -12.90
CA MET A 118 -3.98 8.53 -12.27
C MET A 118 -4.71 7.18 -12.29
N GLN A 119 -4.58 6.42 -13.37
CA GLN A 119 -5.15 5.07 -13.45
C GLN A 119 -4.54 4.12 -12.41
N VAL A 120 -3.21 4.08 -12.32
CA VAL A 120 -2.54 3.17 -11.38
C VAL A 120 -2.72 3.65 -9.94
N ASN A 121 -2.36 4.91 -9.66
CA ASN A 121 -2.24 5.40 -8.29
C ASN A 121 -3.57 5.81 -7.65
N VAL A 122 -4.63 6.07 -8.43
CA VAL A 122 -5.93 6.51 -7.93
C VAL A 122 -7.04 5.52 -8.26
N LEU A 123 -7.22 5.14 -9.53
CA LEU A 123 -8.26 4.19 -9.91
C LEU A 123 -7.95 2.78 -9.38
N GLY A 124 -6.66 2.37 -9.36
CA GLY A 124 -6.23 1.10 -8.79
C GLY A 124 -6.72 0.89 -7.36
N PRO A 125 -6.36 1.76 -6.39
CA PRO A 125 -6.91 1.69 -5.02
C PRO A 125 -8.44 1.67 -4.96
N ILE A 126 -9.14 2.41 -5.83
CA ILE A 126 -10.61 2.38 -5.89
C ILE A 126 -11.11 0.99 -6.28
N ASN A 127 -10.52 0.38 -7.33
CA ASN A 127 -10.90 -0.97 -7.78
C ASN A 127 -10.65 -2.00 -6.67
N LEU A 128 -9.48 -1.94 -6.01
CA LEU A 128 -9.11 -2.86 -4.94
C LEU A 128 -10.07 -2.77 -3.75
N VAL A 129 -10.27 -1.56 -3.22
CA VAL A 129 -11.16 -1.36 -2.06
C VAL A 129 -12.59 -1.77 -2.41
N ARG A 130 -13.09 -1.38 -3.58
CA ARG A 130 -14.42 -1.77 -4.08
C ARG A 130 -14.60 -3.30 -4.11
N ALA A 131 -13.55 -4.04 -4.46
CA ALA A 131 -13.64 -5.49 -4.59
C ALA A 131 -13.61 -6.21 -3.23
N VAL A 132 -12.82 -5.74 -2.24
CA VAL A 132 -12.69 -6.42 -0.94
C VAL A 132 -13.68 -5.93 0.11
N LEU A 133 -14.06 -4.65 0.07
CA LEU A 133 -14.86 -3.99 1.11
C LEU A 133 -16.23 -4.65 1.35
N PRO A 134 -17.01 -5.07 0.34
CA PRO A 134 -18.30 -5.70 0.58
C PRO A 134 -18.21 -6.94 1.49
N GLY A 135 -17.26 -7.82 1.24
CA GLY A 135 -17.04 -9.00 2.08
C GLY A 135 -16.51 -8.66 3.48
N MET A 136 -15.73 -7.59 3.64
CA MET A 136 -15.29 -7.10 4.95
C MET A 136 -16.47 -6.50 5.75
N ILE A 137 -17.36 -5.76 5.09
CA ILE A 137 -18.59 -5.20 5.70
C ILE A 137 -19.51 -6.32 6.19
N GLU A 138 -19.74 -7.33 5.37
CA GLU A 138 -20.59 -8.48 5.74
C GLU A 138 -20.08 -9.17 7.01
N ARG A 139 -18.76 -9.35 7.12
CA ARG A 139 -18.12 -9.97 8.28
C ARG A 139 -17.91 -9.01 9.45
N LYS A 140 -18.17 -7.72 9.27
CA LYS A 140 -17.87 -6.66 10.26
C LYS A 140 -16.41 -6.70 10.74
N HIS A 141 -15.52 -6.99 9.82
CA HIS A 141 -14.08 -7.10 10.09
C HIS A 141 -13.26 -6.88 8.82
N GLY A 142 -12.29 -5.97 8.89
CA GLY A 142 -11.35 -5.73 7.79
C GLY A 142 -10.33 -4.66 8.13
N ARG A 143 -9.18 -4.74 7.48
CA ARG A 143 -8.08 -3.77 7.57
C ARG A 143 -7.60 -3.45 6.16
N ILE A 144 -7.58 -2.16 5.81
CA ILE A 144 -7.12 -1.69 4.50
C ILE A 144 -6.06 -0.63 4.74
N ALA A 145 -4.88 -0.84 4.17
CA ALA A 145 -3.76 0.09 4.20
C ALA A 145 -3.35 0.47 2.78
N LEU A 146 -3.39 1.77 2.46
CA LEU A 146 -3.06 2.32 1.14
C LEU A 146 -1.73 3.09 1.21
N CYS A 147 -0.86 2.88 0.22
CA CYS A 147 0.42 3.57 0.17
C CYS A 147 0.30 4.92 -0.55
N GLY A 148 0.23 6.00 0.25
CA GLY A 148 0.34 7.38 -0.19
C GLY A 148 1.78 7.81 -0.46
N SER A 149 2.12 9.04 -0.11
CA SER A 149 3.46 9.62 -0.14
C SER A 149 3.45 10.98 0.56
N ILE A 150 4.60 11.43 1.07
CA ILE A 150 4.75 12.84 1.49
C ILE A 150 4.49 13.80 0.32
N ALA A 151 4.71 13.38 -0.93
CA ALA A 151 4.39 14.19 -2.10
C ALA A 151 2.91 14.59 -2.17
N GLY A 152 2.00 13.79 -1.59
CA GLY A 152 0.59 14.13 -1.46
C GLY A 152 0.30 15.27 -0.46
N TRP A 153 1.27 15.63 0.38
CA TRP A 153 1.20 16.78 1.29
C TRP A 153 1.99 17.99 0.77
N THR A 154 3.23 17.73 0.33
CA THR A 154 4.21 18.79 0.02
C THR A 154 4.19 19.22 -1.44
N GLY A 155 3.54 18.47 -2.32
CA GLY A 155 3.65 18.63 -3.77
C GLY A 155 4.85 17.89 -4.37
N GLY A 156 5.76 17.36 -3.54
CA GLY A 156 7.00 16.71 -3.97
C GLY A 156 8.04 17.69 -4.51
N LEU A 157 9.32 17.30 -4.45
CA LEU A 157 10.42 18.12 -4.99
C LEU A 157 11.00 17.53 -6.29
N ARG A 158 10.88 16.21 -6.47
CA ARG A 158 11.46 15.47 -7.61
C ARG A 158 10.43 14.79 -8.49
N ALA A 159 9.25 14.52 -7.93
CA ALA A 159 8.15 13.90 -8.67
C ALA A 159 7.34 14.95 -9.43
N GLY A 160 6.84 14.58 -10.60
CA GLY A 160 5.99 15.45 -11.41
C GLY A 160 4.62 15.74 -10.75
N PRO A 161 3.88 16.73 -11.28
CA PRO A 161 2.60 17.17 -10.72
C PRO A 161 1.55 16.06 -10.69
N HIS A 162 1.56 15.17 -11.67
CA HIS A 162 0.67 14.02 -11.75
C HIS A 162 0.87 13.05 -10.59
N TYR A 163 2.12 12.76 -10.19
CA TYR A 163 2.39 11.90 -9.04
C TYR A 163 1.90 12.56 -7.75
N SER A 164 2.25 13.82 -7.54
CA SER A 164 1.85 14.57 -6.34
C SER A 164 0.33 14.67 -6.21
N ALA A 165 -0.37 14.99 -7.32
CA ALA A 165 -1.83 15.01 -7.37
C ALA A 165 -2.42 13.62 -7.06
N SER A 166 -1.85 12.55 -7.64
CA SER A 166 -2.31 11.19 -7.41
C SER A 166 -2.17 10.77 -5.95
N LYS A 167 -1.05 11.09 -5.29
CA LYS A 167 -0.81 10.75 -3.88
C LYS A 167 -1.66 11.59 -2.91
N GLY A 168 -1.94 12.87 -3.25
CA GLY A 168 -2.97 13.65 -2.58
C GLY A 168 -4.36 13.03 -2.74
N GLY A 169 -4.66 12.50 -3.93
CA GLY A 169 -5.86 11.72 -4.20
C GLY A 169 -5.98 10.48 -3.31
N VAL A 170 -4.89 9.69 -3.14
CA VAL A 170 -4.87 8.54 -2.22
C VAL A 170 -5.20 8.97 -0.79
N HIS A 171 -4.63 10.09 -0.31
CA HIS A 171 -4.92 10.62 1.02
C HIS A 171 -6.40 10.99 1.19
N ALA A 172 -7.03 11.54 0.15
CA ALA A 172 -8.47 11.81 0.15
C ALA A 172 -9.29 10.52 0.15
N LEU A 173 -8.90 9.52 -0.65
CA LEU A 173 -9.55 8.21 -0.72
C LEU A 173 -9.52 7.48 0.63
N VAL A 174 -8.38 7.49 1.35
CA VAL A 174 -8.29 6.91 2.69
C VAL A 174 -9.39 7.46 3.59
N ARG A 175 -9.54 8.77 3.67
CA ARG A 175 -10.56 9.41 4.51
C ARG A 175 -11.97 9.11 4.00
N TRP A 176 -12.17 9.13 2.69
CA TRP A 176 -13.46 8.85 2.08
C TRP A 176 -13.95 7.42 2.36
N PHE A 177 -13.06 6.44 2.21
CA PHE A 177 -13.38 5.04 2.50
C PHE A 177 -13.53 4.79 4.00
N ALA A 178 -12.67 5.37 4.83
CA ALA A 178 -12.70 5.20 6.28
C ALA A 178 -14.07 5.61 6.87
N GLN A 179 -14.62 6.75 6.47
CA GLN A 179 -15.92 7.23 6.93
C GLN A 179 -17.06 6.23 6.62
N ARG A 180 -16.97 5.52 5.50
CA ARG A 180 -17.98 4.57 5.04
C ARG A 180 -17.79 3.16 5.59
N ALA A 181 -16.54 2.80 5.85
CA ALA A 181 -16.18 1.48 6.35
C ALA A 181 -16.28 1.36 7.88
N ALA A 182 -16.01 2.44 8.60
CA ALA A 182 -15.96 2.45 10.08
C ALA A 182 -17.25 1.97 10.76
N PRO A 183 -18.48 2.34 10.32
CA PRO A 183 -19.72 1.81 10.91
C PRO A 183 -19.82 0.28 10.85
N HIS A 184 -19.05 -0.34 9.97
CA HIS A 184 -18.99 -1.79 9.76
C HIS A 184 -17.78 -2.45 10.41
N HIS A 185 -17.06 -1.76 11.31
CA HIS A 185 -15.83 -2.25 11.96
C HIS A 185 -14.69 -2.57 10.99
N VAL A 186 -14.68 -1.93 9.82
CA VAL A 186 -13.58 -1.99 8.86
C VAL A 186 -12.76 -0.71 8.96
N CYS A 187 -11.45 -0.84 9.18
CA CYS A 187 -10.53 0.29 9.27
C CYS A 187 -9.84 0.49 7.93
N VAL A 188 -9.80 1.73 7.46
CA VAL A 188 -9.07 2.12 6.24
C VAL A 188 -8.08 3.21 6.61
N ASN A 189 -6.81 2.98 6.34
CA ASN A 189 -5.73 3.89 6.66
C ASN A 189 -4.73 3.99 5.51
N GLY A 190 -3.78 4.89 5.64
CA GLY A 190 -2.69 5.03 4.70
C GLY A 190 -1.35 5.24 5.38
N VAL A 191 -0.30 5.09 4.60
CA VAL A 191 1.05 5.52 4.95
C VAL A 191 1.49 6.62 4.00
N ALA A 192 2.31 7.55 4.46
CA ALA A 192 2.96 8.57 3.65
C ALA A 192 4.48 8.40 3.75
N PRO A 193 5.07 7.53 2.91
CA PRO A 193 6.52 7.36 2.86
C PRO A 193 7.22 8.65 2.47
N GLY A 194 8.40 8.86 3.07
CA GLY A 194 9.41 9.80 2.60
C GLY A 194 10.23 9.21 1.44
N PRO A 195 11.46 9.68 1.25
CA PRO A 195 12.40 9.11 0.31
C PRO A 195 12.89 7.74 0.82
N ILE A 196 12.52 6.67 0.14
CA ILE A 196 12.82 5.28 0.51
C ILE A 196 13.72 4.65 -0.55
N ASP A 197 14.74 3.91 -0.12
CA ASP A 197 15.65 3.19 -1.03
C ASP A 197 14.94 2.00 -1.66
N THR A 198 14.47 2.19 -2.88
CA THR A 198 13.75 1.21 -3.68
C THR A 198 14.14 1.35 -5.14
N GLY A 199 13.75 0.36 -5.97
CA GLY A 199 13.91 0.47 -7.41
C GLY A 199 13.25 1.72 -8.03
N MET A 200 12.25 2.32 -7.36
CA MET A 200 11.62 3.56 -7.81
C MET A 200 12.52 4.78 -7.64
N THR A 201 13.37 4.82 -6.62
CA THR A 201 14.25 5.96 -6.30
C THR A 201 15.68 5.76 -6.80
N THR A 202 16.06 4.52 -7.12
CA THR A 202 17.39 4.19 -7.63
C THR A 202 17.70 4.97 -8.92
N GLY A 203 18.83 5.67 -8.96
CA GLY A 203 19.24 6.46 -10.11
C GLY A 203 18.51 7.80 -10.29
N GLN A 204 17.56 8.15 -9.40
CA GLN A 204 16.78 9.38 -9.49
C GLN A 204 17.38 10.56 -8.70
N GLY A 205 18.67 10.49 -8.35
CA GLY A 205 19.39 11.58 -7.70
C GLY A 205 19.00 11.83 -6.24
N TYR A 206 18.34 10.88 -5.57
CA TYR A 206 18.11 10.98 -4.14
C TYR A 206 19.41 10.81 -3.37
N ASN A 207 19.74 11.79 -2.52
CA ASN A 207 20.91 11.75 -1.66
C ASN A 207 20.47 11.79 -0.20
N GLY A 208 20.79 10.75 0.55
CA GLY A 208 20.38 10.60 1.95
C GLY A 208 20.84 11.77 2.84
N SER A 209 22.01 12.35 2.58
CA SER A 209 22.54 13.47 3.37
C SER A 209 21.69 14.76 3.31
N GLU A 210 20.75 14.86 2.35
CA GLU A 210 19.85 16.00 2.22
C GLU A 210 18.63 15.93 3.17
N TYR A 211 18.43 14.79 3.85
CA TYR A 211 17.27 14.55 4.69
C TYR A 211 17.62 14.62 6.19
N PRO A 212 16.64 14.92 7.08
CA PRO A 212 16.93 15.11 8.49
C PRO A 212 17.60 13.92 9.17
N MET A 213 17.24 12.68 8.81
CA MET A 213 17.89 11.47 9.34
C MET A 213 19.19 11.08 8.60
N GLN A 214 19.65 11.92 7.65
CA GLN A 214 20.93 11.75 6.92
C GLN A 214 21.03 10.41 6.17
N ARG A 215 19.90 9.82 5.79
CA ARG A 215 19.80 8.61 4.98
C ARG A 215 18.43 8.54 4.27
N LEU A 216 18.33 7.65 3.32
CA LEU A 216 17.05 7.20 2.84
C LEU A 216 16.41 6.25 3.88
N GLY A 217 15.09 6.14 3.88
CA GLY A 217 14.42 5.09 4.62
C GLY A 217 14.55 3.74 3.89
N GLU A 218 14.44 2.67 4.65
CA GLU A 218 14.43 1.31 4.12
C GLU A 218 12.99 0.85 3.84
N PRO A 219 12.76 -0.02 2.84
CA PRO A 219 11.44 -0.59 2.57
C PRO A 219 10.80 -1.23 3.81
N GLU A 220 11.60 -1.84 4.67
CA GLU A 220 11.18 -2.49 5.92
C GLU A 220 10.57 -1.52 6.93
N GLU A 221 10.99 -0.25 6.91
CA GLU A 221 10.44 0.78 7.80
C GLU A 221 9.01 1.14 7.40
N ILE A 222 8.72 1.17 6.08
CA ILE A 222 7.35 1.35 5.58
C ILE A 222 6.52 0.09 5.80
N ALA A 223 7.11 -1.07 5.55
CA ALA A 223 6.47 -2.36 5.75
C ALA A 223 6.04 -2.56 7.22
N GLY A 224 6.85 -2.10 8.18
CA GLY A 224 6.49 -2.12 9.61
C GLY A 224 5.19 -1.38 9.89
N MET A 225 5.01 -0.19 9.31
CA MET A 225 3.78 0.59 9.48
C MET A 225 2.59 -0.04 8.74
N LEU A 226 2.78 -0.54 7.50
CA LEU A 226 1.72 -1.25 6.78
C LEU A 226 1.27 -2.51 7.54
N THR A 227 2.23 -3.25 8.09
CA THR A 227 1.95 -4.44 8.93
C THR A 227 1.15 -4.05 10.18
N TYR A 228 1.54 -2.96 10.89
CA TYR A 228 0.77 -2.43 12.00
C TYR A 228 -0.68 -2.12 11.59
N LEU A 229 -0.87 -1.40 10.48
CA LEU A 229 -2.21 -1.01 10.01
C LEU A 229 -3.08 -2.20 9.59
N CYS A 230 -2.48 -3.30 9.16
CA CYS A 230 -3.15 -4.55 8.82
C CYS A 230 -3.33 -5.50 10.01
N SER A 231 -2.70 -5.22 11.17
CA SER A 231 -2.72 -6.06 12.35
C SER A 231 -3.89 -5.73 13.31
N PRO A 232 -4.15 -6.59 14.32
CA PRO A 232 -5.11 -6.30 15.39
C PRO A 232 -4.78 -5.03 16.19
N ALA A 233 -3.49 -4.64 16.30
CA ALA A 233 -3.05 -3.45 17.03
C ALA A 233 -3.70 -2.15 16.50
N ALA A 234 -4.05 -2.08 15.21
CA ALA A 234 -4.69 -0.92 14.58
C ALA A 234 -6.23 -0.96 14.65
N SER A 235 -6.82 -1.72 15.57
CA SER A 235 -8.28 -1.93 15.62
C SER A 235 -9.12 -0.67 15.85
N PHE A 236 -8.51 0.41 16.33
CA PHE A 236 -9.17 1.71 16.56
C PHE A 236 -8.56 2.84 15.75
N VAL A 237 -7.69 2.51 14.79
CA VAL A 237 -7.10 3.48 13.84
C VAL A 237 -7.89 3.42 12.54
N SER A 238 -8.54 4.53 12.16
CA SER A 238 -9.28 4.63 10.89
C SER A 238 -9.26 6.06 10.36
N GLY A 239 -9.01 6.23 9.06
CA GLY A 239 -8.90 7.52 8.40
C GLY A 239 -7.53 8.21 8.57
N ALA A 240 -6.61 7.59 9.27
CA ALA A 240 -5.26 8.12 9.49
C ALA A 240 -4.37 7.91 8.26
N ILE A 241 -3.44 8.85 8.06
CA ILE A 241 -2.32 8.70 7.14
C ILE A 241 -1.06 8.87 7.97
N MET A 242 -0.34 7.77 8.15
CA MET A 242 0.83 7.69 9.01
C MET A 242 2.06 8.17 8.24
N ASP A 243 2.67 9.25 8.72
CA ASP A 243 3.93 9.75 8.16
C ASP A 243 5.09 8.83 8.57
N VAL A 244 5.79 8.27 7.58
CA VAL A 244 6.96 7.42 7.75
C VAL A 244 8.06 7.97 6.84
N ASN A 245 8.70 9.06 7.25
CA ASN A 245 9.47 9.91 6.35
C ASN A 245 10.78 10.45 6.94
N GLY A 246 11.24 9.95 8.08
CA GLY A 246 12.50 10.38 8.69
C GLY A 246 12.55 11.86 9.06
N GLY A 247 11.40 12.49 9.36
CA GLY A 247 11.30 13.90 9.68
C GLY A 247 11.34 14.84 8.47
N THR A 248 11.29 14.31 7.24
CA THR A 248 11.29 15.13 6.01
C THR A 248 10.06 16.04 5.94
N GLN A 249 8.95 15.59 6.50
CA GLN A 249 7.70 16.36 6.62
C GLN A 249 7.11 16.18 8.01
N MET A 250 6.78 17.29 8.66
CA MET A 250 6.11 17.34 9.97
C MET A 250 4.76 18.04 9.83
N ARG A 251 3.75 17.56 10.52
CA ARG A 251 2.38 18.10 10.51
C ARG A 251 1.85 18.24 11.94
#